data_a649e557214d83b58a4304eb7a2f3b3d
#
_entry.id   a649e557214d83b58a4304eb7a2f3b3d
#
_cell.length_a   1.000
_cell.length_b   1.000
_cell.length_c   1.000
_cell.angle_alpha   90.00
_cell.angle_beta   90.00
_cell.angle_gamma   90.00
#
_symmetry.space_group_name_H-M   'P 1'
#
loop_
_entity.id
_entity.type
_entity.pdbx_description
1 polymer ?
#
loop_
_entity_poly.entity_id
_entity_poly.type
_entity_poly.pdbx_seq_one_letter_code
_entity_poly.pdbx_strand_id
1 'polypeptide(L)'
;DQFLIKINDGRTLVRVTWRESSVLTGYEVDQHLYFDALLSVGSLVFVSLFMFWYTTSAFLTTFAMLGILLSFPMAYFVFYVLVGIQKMMILNFVSLFLIMGIGADDVFVLFNAFEQSRAVLGTGASLQTRVKWAYEKAGAAMLITTTTTVGSFYANMFSTVRVIREFG
;
A
#
# COMPACT_ATOMS: atom_id res chain seq x y z
N ASP A 1 -19.42 -15.34 -23.31
CA ASP A 1 -18.67 -16.61 -23.31
C ASP A 1 -19.36 -17.71 -24.08
N GLN A 2 -20.64 -18.00 -23.89
CA GLN A 2 -21.36 -19.06 -24.63
C GLN A 2 -21.39 -18.85 -26.13
N PHE A 3 -21.45 -17.60 -26.59
CA PHE A 3 -21.44 -17.26 -28.01
C PHE A 3 -20.06 -17.51 -28.64
N LEU A 4 -18.99 -17.17 -27.96
CA LEU A 4 -17.62 -17.43 -28.41
C LEU A 4 -17.27 -18.91 -28.44
N ILE A 5 -17.76 -19.67 -27.47
CA ILE A 5 -17.59 -21.14 -27.44
C ILE A 5 -18.29 -21.77 -28.66
N LYS A 6 -19.47 -21.26 -29.01
CA LYS A 6 -20.24 -21.76 -30.19
C LYS A 6 -19.60 -21.40 -31.53
N ILE A 7 -18.91 -20.28 -31.62
CA ILE A 7 -18.16 -19.86 -32.83
C ILE A 7 -16.82 -20.58 -32.94
N ASN A 8 -16.16 -20.87 -31.81
CA ASN A 8 -14.86 -21.50 -31.74
C ASN A 8 -14.90 -23.02 -31.54
N ASP A 9 -15.95 -23.70 -31.98
CA ASP A 9 -16.14 -25.15 -31.82
C ASP A 9 -15.19 -26.03 -32.68
N GLY A 10 -14.15 -25.46 -33.26
CA GLY A 10 -13.12 -26.15 -34.05
C GLY A 10 -13.43 -26.39 -35.49
N ARG A 11 -14.61 -25.93 -35.99
CA ARG A 11 -15.03 -26.11 -37.39
C ARG A 11 -14.58 -24.96 -38.31
N THR A 12 -14.03 -23.91 -37.76
CA THR A 12 -13.55 -22.73 -38.49
C THR A 12 -12.05 -22.58 -38.35
N LEU A 13 -11.36 -22.29 -39.46
CA LEU A 13 -9.92 -21.99 -39.51
C LEU A 13 -9.56 -20.62 -38.82
N VAL A 14 -10.57 -19.85 -38.46
CA VAL A 14 -10.40 -18.52 -37.85
C VAL A 14 -10.88 -18.55 -36.42
N ARG A 15 -9.97 -18.35 -35.49
CA ARG A 15 -10.29 -18.16 -34.08
C ARG A 15 -10.73 -16.71 -33.85
N VAL A 16 -11.99 -16.52 -33.49
CA VAL A 16 -12.51 -15.20 -33.15
C VAL A 16 -12.17 -14.91 -31.69
N THR A 17 -11.32 -13.91 -31.45
CA THR A 17 -11.03 -13.38 -30.13
C THR A 17 -11.59 -11.96 -30.05
N TRP A 18 -12.42 -11.68 -29.05
CA TRP A 18 -12.91 -10.34 -28.77
C TRP A 18 -11.79 -9.52 -28.12
N ARG A 19 -11.51 -8.36 -28.69
CA ARG A 19 -10.43 -7.49 -28.23
C ARG A 19 -10.98 -6.22 -27.61
N GLU A 20 -12.05 -5.95 -27.24
CA GLU A 20 -12.68 -4.80 -26.59
C GLU A 20 -14.15 -4.60 -27.01
N SER A 21 -15.04 -4.91 -26.08
CA SER A 21 -16.34 -4.30 -26.04
C SER A 21 -16.42 -3.54 -24.70
N SER A 22 -16.76 -2.26 -24.74
CA SER A 22 -16.82 -1.39 -23.56
C SER A 22 -17.73 -1.94 -22.45
N VAL A 23 -18.71 -2.74 -22.79
CA VAL A 23 -19.66 -3.37 -21.85
C VAL A 23 -19.06 -4.60 -21.17
N LEU A 24 -18.33 -5.44 -21.91
CA LEU A 24 -17.64 -6.61 -21.35
C LEU A 24 -16.46 -6.20 -20.48
N THR A 25 -15.70 -5.19 -20.91
CA THR A 25 -14.60 -4.63 -20.13
C THR A 25 -15.11 -4.00 -18.83
N GLY A 26 -16.25 -3.34 -18.84
CA GLY A 26 -16.88 -2.80 -17.63
C GLY A 26 -17.26 -3.91 -16.63
N TYR A 27 -17.89 -4.97 -17.09
CA TYR A 27 -18.32 -6.09 -16.22
C TYR A 27 -17.12 -6.89 -15.65
N GLU A 28 -16.11 -7.16 -16.47
CA GLU A 28 -14.88 -7.83 -16.03
C GLU A 28 -14.11 -6.96 -15.02
N VAL A 29 -14.01 -5.66 -15.26
CA VAL A 29 -13.37 -4.72 -14.34
C VAL A 29 -14.11 -4.68 -13.00
N ASP A 30 -15.44 -4.59 -12.98
CA ASP A 30 -16.21 -4.55 -11.74
C ASP A 30 -16.05 -5.84 -10.91
N GLN A 31 -16.03 -7.00 -11.56
CA GLN A 31 -15.86 -8.29 -10.89
C GLN A 31 -14.44 -8.43 -10.31
N HIS A 32 -13.42 -8.02 -11.06
CA HIS A 32 -12.04 -8.05 -10.60
C HIS A 32 -11.78 -7.04 -9.48
N LEU A 33 -12.39 -5.85 -9.56
CA LEU A 33 -12.31 -4.84 -8.50
C LEU A 33 -12.86 -5.33 -7.17
N TYR A 34 -13.98 -6.06 -7.19
CA TYR A 34 -14.55 -6.61 -5.96
C TYR A 34 -13.61 -7.64 -5.32
N PHE A 35 -13.01 -8.50 -6.14
CA PHE A 35 -12.07 -9.52 -5.66
C PHE A 35 -10.78 -8.87 -5.13
N ASP A 36 -10.27 -7.87 -5.82
CA ASP A 36 -9.09 -7.11 -5.39
C ASP A 36 -9.37 -6.32 -4.10
N ALA A 37 -10.57 -5.74 -3.95
CA ALA A 37 -10.96 -5.09 -2.71
C ALA A 37 -11.04 -6.09 -1.53
N LEU A 38 -11.53 -7.31 -1.76
CA LEU A 38 -11.56 -8.36 -0.74
C LEU A 38 -10.15 -8.80 -0.33
N LEU A 39 -9.24 -8.96 -1.30
CA LEU A 39 -7.82 -9.24 -1.03
C LEU A 39 -7.15 -8.10 -0.26
N SER A 40 -7.54 -6.85 -0.54
CA SER A 40 -7.08 -5.66 0.19
C SER A 40 -7.42 -5.75 1.67
N VAL A 41 -8.68 -6.02 1.97
CA VAL A 41 -9.15 -6.17 3.36
C VAL A 41 -8.45 -7.34 4.04
N GLY A 42 -8.26 -8.46 3.33
CA GLY A 42 -7.52 -9.61 3.82
C GLY A 42 -6.07 -9.26 4.19
N SER A 43 -5.39 -8.49 3.34
CA SER A 43 -4.03 -8.01 3.60
C SER A 43 -3.97 -7.07 4.80
N LEU A 44 -4.92 -6.13 4.93
CA LEU A 44 -5.06 -5.25 6.09
C LEU A 44 -5.19 -6.04 7.40
N VAL A 45 -6.08 -7.02 7.41
CA VAL A 45 -6.30 -7.88 8.57
C VAL A 45 -5.03 -8.68 8.90
N PHE A 46 -4.38 -9.26 7.89
CA PHE A 46 -3.16 -10.03 8.08
C PHE A 46 -2.04 -9.18 8.68
N VAL A 47 -1.77 -7.99 8.11
CA VAL A 47 -0.73 -7.07 8.62
C VAL A 47 -1.05 -6.62 10.05
N SER A 48 -2.33 -6.32 10.34
CA SER A 48 -2.77 -5.92 11.69
C SER A 48 -2.56 -7.03 12.71
N LEU A 49 -2.91 -8.28 12.37
CA LEU A 49 -2.72 -9.44 13.23
C LEU A 49 -1.24 -9.74 13.45
N PHE A 50 -0.44 -9.68 12.38
CA PHE A 50 1.00 -9.88 12.47
C PHE A 50 1.67 -8.80 13.32
N MET A 51 1.30 -7.53 13.15
CA MET A 51 1.79 -6.42 13.95
C MET A 51 1.39 -6.58 15.42
N PHE A 52 0.14 -6.98 15.70
CA PHE A 52 -0.33 -7.26 17.05
C PHE A 52 0.46 -8.39 17.71
N TRP A 53 0.67 -9.48 16.99
CA TRP A 53 1.45 -10.63 17.50
C TRP A 53 2.90 -10.23 17.79
N TYR A 54 3.50 -9.42 16.94
CA TYR A 54 4.88 -8.97 17.08
C TYR A 54 5.08 -7.97 18.22
N THR A 55 4.22 -6.96 18.32
CA THR A 55 4.33 -5.89 19.34
C THR A 55 3.75 -6.30 20.69
N THR A 56 2.91 -7.36 20.73
CA THR A 56 2.12 -7.79 21.90
C THR A 56 1.31 -6.68 22.58
N SER A 57 1.11 -5.56 21.90
CA SER A 57 0.40 -4.39 22.39
C SER A 57 -0.71 -3.96 21.43
N ALA A 58 -1.98 -4.20 21.85
CA ALA A 58 -3.14 -3.78 21.08
C ALA A 58 -3.19 -2.26 20.89
N PHE A 59 -2.78 -1.49 21.90
CA PHE A 59 -2.73 -0.03 21.82
C PHE A 59 -1.79 0.45 20.73
N LEU A 60 -0.56 -0.02 20.72
CA LEU A 60 0.44 0.38 19.72
C LEU A 60 0.01 -0.03 18.32
N THR A 61 -0.47 -1.27 18.14
CA THR A 61 -0.95 -1.77 16.86
C THR A 61 -2.12 -0.93 16.32
N THR A 62 -3.12 -0.62 17.16
CA THR A 62 -4.28 0.15 16.73
C THR A 62 -3.89 1.57 16.31
N PHE A 63 -3.06 2.27 17.09
CA PHE A 63 -2.63 3.62 16.74
C PHE A 63 -1.70 3.66 15.53
N ALA A 64 -0.81 2.69 15.38
CA ALA A 64 0.03 2.54 14.19
C ALA A 64 -0.82 2.31 12.92
N MET A 65 -1.77 1.38 12.98
CA MET A 65 -2.67 1.11 11.85
C MET A 65 -3.57 2.30 11.51
N LEU A 66 -4.09 2.99 12.52
CA LEU A 66 -4.85 4.25 12.29
C LEU A 66 -3.98 5.31 11.62
N GLY A 67 -2.73 5.49 12.03
CA GLY A 67 -1.80 6.42 11.42
C GLY A 67 -1.54 6.11 9.94
N ILE A 68 -1.30 4.84 9.64
CA ILE A 68 -1.08 4.36 8.26
C ILE A 68 -2.34 4.57 7.41
N LEU A 69 -3.53 4.19 7.91
CA LEU A 69 -4.79 4.37 7.19
C LEU A 69 -5.16 5.84 6.98
N LEU A 70 -4.88 6.71 7.96
CA LEU A 70 -5.12 8.15 7.85
C LEU A 70 -4.16 8.85 6.89
N SER A 71 -2.98 8.28 6.63
CA SER A 71 -2.03 8.85 5.68
C SER A 71 -2.59 8.87 4.26
N PHE A 72 -3.41 7.88 3.88
CA PHE A 72 -4.03 7.80 2.56
C PHE A 72 -5.01 8.95 2.26
N PRO A 73 -6.07 9.19 3.06
CA PRO A 73 -6.96 10.33 2.83
C PRO A 73 -6.25 11.68 2.98
N MET A 74 -5.23 11.77 3.83
CA MET A 74 -4.42 12.98 3.97
C MET A 74 -3.62 13.25 2.69
N ALA A 75 -2.95 12.24 2.13
CA ALA A 75 -2.25 12.36 0.86
C ALA A 75 -3.21 12.72 -0.28
N TYR A 76 -4.39 12.09 -0.33
CA TYR A 76 -5.41 12.40 -1.32
C TYR A 76 -5.91 13.85 -1.19
N PHE A 77 -6.15 14.34 0.02
CA PHE A 77 -6.55 15.72 0.26
C PHE A 77 -5.49 16.71 -0.24
N VAL A 78 -4.23 16.48 0.09
CA VAL A 78 -3.11 17.30 -0.39
C VAL A 78 -3.05 17.29 -1.92
N PHE A 79 -3.18 16.13 -2.54
CA PHE A 79 -3.14 15.97 -3.99
C PHE A 79 -4.32 16.70 -4.68
N TYR A 80 -5.53 16.56 -4.14
CA TYR A 80 -6.72 17.23 -4.64
C TYR A 80 -6.61 18.76 -4.56
N VAL A 81 -6.15 19.28 -3.42
CA VAL A 81 -6.08 20.74 -3.16
C VAL A 81 -4.91 21.38 -3.88
N LEU A 82 -3.72 20.75 -3.88
CA LEU A 82 -2.50 21.35 -4.43
C LEU A 82 -2.33 21.08 -5.93
N VAL A 83 -2.70 19.91 -6.41
CA VAL A 83 -2.48 19.50 -7.81
C VAL A 83 -3.74 19.69 -8.66
N GLY A 84 -4.92 19.72 -8.04
CA GLY A 84 -6.20 19.98 -8.73
C GLY A 84 -6.66 18.81 -9.60
N ILE A 85 -6.12 17.60 -9.43
CA ILE A 85 -6.50 16.41 -10.22
C ILE A 85 -7.71 15.76 -9.56
N GLN A 86 -8.82 15.72 -10.30
CA GLN A 86 -10.12 15.20 -9.82
C GLN A 86 -10.38 13.73 -10.18
N LYS A 87 -9.49 13.09 -10.92
CA LYS A 87 -9.70 11.73 -11.40
C LYS A 87 -9.03 10.72 -10.48
N MET A 88 -9.82 9.94 -9.77
CA MET A 88 -9.36 8.71 -9.13
C MET A 88 -9.25 7.59 -10.16
N MET A 89 -8.08 6.99 -10.28
CA MET A 89 -7.88 5.75 -11.04
C MET A 89 -7.88 4.54 -10.10
N ILE A 90 -8.20 3.37 -10.65
CA ILE A 90 -8.13 2.07 -9.96
C ILE A 90 -6.75 1.84 -9.31
N LEU A 91 -5.69 2.32 -9.93
CA LEU A 91 -4.32 2.28 -9.43
C LEU A 91 -4.13 2.99 -8.08
N ASN A 92 -4.98 3.95 -7.73
CA ASN A 92 -4.93 4.60 -6.42
C ASN A 92 -5.26 3.63 -5.28
N PHE A 93 -6.04 2.57 -5.55
CA PHE A 93 -6.26 1.49 -4.57
C PHE A 93 -5.01 0.63 -4.36
N VAL A 94 -4.20 0.42 -5.40
CA VAL A 94 -2.92 -0.28 -5.28
C VAL A 94 -1.96 0.50 -4.38
N SER A 95 -1.98 1.84 -4.42
CA SER A 95 -1.16 2.68 -3.55
C SER A 95 -1.47 2.49 -2.06
N LEU A 96 -2.72 2.14 -1.71
CA LEU A 96 -3.10 1.87 -0.32
C LEU A 96 -2.36 0.65 0.25
N PHE A 97 -2.19 -0.41 -0.53
CA PHE A 97 -1.40 -1.58 -0.11
C PHE A 97 0.06 -1.23 0.08
N LEU A 98 0.58 -0.43 -0.84
CA LEU A 98 1.96 -0.01 -0.80
C LEU A 98 2.25 0.84 0.43
N ILE A 99 1.41 1.85 0.70
CA ILE A 99 1.52 2.71 1.89
C ILE A 99 1.43 1.87 3.16
N MET A 100 0.54 0.87 3.18
CA MET A 100 0.39 -0.01 4.32
C MET A 100 1.64 -0.86 4.55
N GLY A 101 2.23 -1.45 3.50
CA GLY A 101 3.46 -2.23 3.59
C GLY A 101 4.62 -1.38 4.12
N ILE A 102 4.86 -0.23 3.51
CA ILE A 102 5.94 0.69 3.90
C ILE A 102 5.72 1.21 5.33
N GLY A 103 4.48 1.60 5.66
CA GLY A 103 4.17 2.10 7.00
C GLY A 103 4.30 1.04 8.09
N ALA A 104 3.95 -0.22 7.80
CA ALA A 104 4.16 -1.33 8.72
C ALA A 104 5.64 -1.59 8.97
N ASP A 105 6.48 -1.55 7.92
CA ASP A 105 7.93 -1.72 8.04
C ASP A 105 8.55 -0.64 8.94
N ASP A 106 8.15 0.62 8.78
CA ASP A 106 8.60 1.73 9.63
C ASP A 106 8.21 1.53 11.09
N VAL A 107 7.00 1.03 11.36
CA VAL A 107 6.56 0.71 12.73
C VAL A 107 7.42 -0.39 13.33
N PHE A 108 7.74 -1.45 12.57
CA PHE A 108 8.61 -2.53 13.04
C PHE A 108 10.02 -2.04 13.35
N VAL A 109 10.60 -1.21 12.49
CA VAL A 109 11.94 -0.63 12.70
C VAL A 109 11.97 0.23 13.97
N LEU A 110 10.96 1.08 14.16
CA LEU A 110 10.86 1.92 15.36
C LEU A 110 10.65 1.09 16.63
N PHE A 111 9.77 0.10 16.57
CA PHE A 111 9.52 -0.80 17.71
C PHE A 111 10.76 -1.60 18.11
N ASN A 112 11.49 -2.13 17.13
CA ASN A 112 12.76 -2.83 17.39
C ASN A 112 13.80 -1.92 18.04
N ALA A 113 13.94 -0.69 17.57
CA ALA A 113 14.82 0.28 18.20
C ALA A 113 14.38 0.61 19.64
N PHE A 114 13.07 0.71 19.86
CA PHE A 114 12.54 0.93 21.21
C PHE A 114 12.82 -0.24 22.16
N GLU A 115 12.68 -1.48 21.71
CA GLU A 115 13.04 -2.66 22.52
C GLU A 115 14.55 -2.72 22.79
N GLN A 116 15.39 -2.43 21.79
CA GLN A 116 16.83 -2.35 21.97
C GLN A 116 17.25 -1.27 22.99
N SER A 117 16.50 -0.17 23.10
CA SER A 117 16.77 0.88 24.08
C SER A 117 16.80 0.37 25.51
N ARG A 118 16.03 -0.70 25.81
CA ARG A 118 15.98 -1.32 27.13
C ARG A 118 17.31 -1.99 27.48
N ALA A 119 17.95 -2.64 26.52
CA ALA A 119 19.23 -3.30 26.72
C ALA A 119 20.39 -2.28 26.82
N VAL A 120 20.33 -1.17 26.07
CA VAL A 120 21.41 -0.17 25.99
C VAL A 120 21.35 0.82 27.17
N LEU A 121 20.17 1.32 27.51
CA LEU A 121 19.99 2.37 28.53
C LEU A 121 19.74 1.80 29.94
N GLY A 122 19.50 0.48 30.03
CA GLY A 122 19.15 -0.17 31.28
C GLY A 122 17.68 0.00 31.68
N THR A 123 17.26 -0.77 32.70
CA THR A 123 15.87 -0.81 33.16
C THR A 123 15.42 0.45 33.93
N GLY A 124 16.37 1.30 34.35
CA GLY A 124 16.09 2.54 35.09
C GLY A 124 15.87 3.77 34.20
N ALA A 125 16.06 3.65 32.88
CA ALA A 125 15.87 4.79 31.98
C ALA A 125 14.39 5.20 31.86
N SER A 126 14.13 6.51 31.84
CA SER A 126 12.77 7.02 31.69
C SER A 126 12.22 6.67 30.30
N LEU A 127 10.88 6.52 30.21
CA LEU A 127 10.21 6.25 28.93
C LEU A 127 10.58 7.27 27.87
N GLN A 128 10.66 8.57 28.26
CA GLN A 128 11.01 9.65 27.36
C GLN A 128 12.43 9.50 26.78
N THR A 129 13.40 9.11 27.60
CA THR A 129 14.79 8.85 27.16
C THR A 129 14.85 7.68 26.19
N ARG A 130 14.10 6.62 26.47
CA ARG A 130 14.02 5.43 25.60
C ARG A 130 13.39 5.76 24.23
N VAL A 131 12.29 6.49 24.22
CA VAL A 131 11.63 6.92 22.99
C VAL A 131 12.55 7.83 22.18
N LYS A 132 13.21 8.81 22.81
CA LYS A 132 14.17 9.68 22.15
C LYS A 132 15.30 8.87 21.48
N TRP A 133 15.89 7.94 22.20
CA TRP A 133 16.95 7.08 21.68
C TRP A 133 16.46 6.22 20.49
N ALA A 134 15.24 5.67 20.58
CA ALA A 134 14.65 4.89 19.50
C ALA A 134 14.47 5.73 18.22
N TYR A 135 13.98 6.95 18.34
CA TYR A 135 13.83 7.87 17.21
C TYR A 135 15.18 8.28 16.62
N GLU A 136 16.19 8.55 17.43
CA GLU A 136 17.53 8.88 16.95
C GLU A 136 18.17 7.70 16.22
N LYS A 137 17.93 6.47 16.71
CA LYS A 137 18.49 5.24 16.13
C LYS A 137 17.77 4.82 14.84
N ALA A 138 16.44 4.80 14.86
CA ALA A 138 15.60 4.33 13.75
C ALA A 138 15.34 5.43 12.71
N GLY A 139 15.23 6.68 13.13
CA GLY A 139 14.78 7.77 12.28
C GLY A 139 15.66 8.00 11.04
N ALA A 140 16.98 7.86 11.16
CA ALA A 140 17.87 7.96 10.01
C ALA A 140 17.63 6.85 8.98
N ALA A 141 17.43 5.62 9.43
CA ALA A 141 17.11 4.49 8.56
C ALA A 141 15.77 4.67 7.87
N MET A 142 14.72 5.05 8.63
CA MET A 142 13.39 5.33 8.10
C MET A 142 13.41 6.48 7.08
N LEU A 143 14.17 7.54 7.34
CA LEU A 143 14.31 8.65 6.40
C LEU A 143 14.95 8.20 5.08
N ILE A 144 15.99 7.37 5.13
CA ILE A 144 16.67 6.85 3.94
C ILE A 144 15.71 5.97 3.15
N THR A 145 15.01 5.02 3.79
CA THR A 145 14.05 4.13 3.10
C THR A 145 12.91 4.92 2.47
N THR A 146 12.34 5.88 3.18
CA THR A 146 11.30 6.75 2.67
C THR A 146 11.78 7.58 1.47
N THR A 147 12.98 8.18 1.57
CA THR A 147 13.54 8.98 0.49
C THR A 147 13.80 8.15 -0.77
N THR A 148 14.35 6.95 -0.63
CA THR A 148 14.59 6.04 -1.77
C THR A 148 13.29 5.58 -2.40
N THR A 149 12.27 5.31 -1.60
CA THR A 149 10.93 4.93 -2.09
C THR A 149 10.27 6.08 -2.84
N VAL A 150 10.25 7.28 -2.26
CA VAL A 150 9.73 8.49 -2.92
C VAL A 150 10.48 8.77 -4.22
N GLY A 151 11.83 8.66 -4.23
CA GLY A 151 12.65 8.81 -5.43
C GLY A 151 12.28 7.81 -6.53
N SER A 152 12.01 6.55 -6.16
CA SER A 152 11.60 5.50 -7.09
C SER A 152 10.22 5.78 -7.70
N PHE A 153 9.25 6.24 -6.89
CA PHE A 153 7.94 6.64 -7.39
C PHE A 153 8.03 7.88 -8.28
N TYR A 154 8.80 8.89 -7.86
CA TYR A 154 9.01 10.09 -8.65
C TYR A 154 9.62 9.78 -10.03
N ALA A 155 10.50 8.78 -10.13
CA ALA A 155 11.04 8.33 -11.42
C ALA A 155 9.95 7.79 -12.35
N ASN A 156 8.87 7.19 -11.83
CA ASN A 156 7.75 6.70 -12.63
C ASN A 156 7.00 7.84 -13.36
N MET A 157 7.03 9.06 -12.85
CA MET A 157 6.41 10.23 -13.51
C MET A 157 7.00 10.50 -14.90
N PHE A 158 8.24 10.08 -15.15
CA PHE A 158 8.91 10.22 -16.44
C PHE A 158 8.63 9.05 -17.39
N SER A 159 7.82 8.07 -16.99
CA SER A 159 7.48 6.92 -17.83
C SER A 159 6.69 7.34 -19.07
N THR A 160 7.00 6.72 -20.20
CA THR A 160 6.24 6.86 -21.45
C THR A 160 4.89 6.13 -21.38
N VAL A 161 4.76 5.16 -20.48
CA VAL A 161 3.51 4.42 -20.25
C VAL A 161 2.60 5.27 -19.35
N ARG A 162 1.46 5.66 -19.88
CA ARG A 162 0.52 6.56 -19.20
C ARG A 162 0.11 6.06 -17.81
N VAL A 163 -0.18 4.76 -17.71
CA VAL A 163 -0.61 4.12 -16.47
C VAL A 163 0.45 4.22 -15.37
N ILE A 164 1.72 3.99 -15.71
CA ILE A 164 2.85 4.09 -14.78
C ILE A 164 3.09 5.55 -14.35
N ARG A 165 3.00 6.47 -15.30
CA ARG A 165 3.17 7.91 -15.04
C ARG A 165 2.09 8.48 -14.14
N GLU A 166 0.85 8.01 -14.25
CA GLU A 166 -0.26 8.46 -13.41
C GLU A 166 -0.23 7.82 -12.01
N PHE A 167 0.57 6.77 -11.84
CA PHE A 167 0.79 6.10 -10.55
C PHE A 167 1.98 6.69 -9.76
N GLY A 168 3.01 7.22 -10.42
CA GLY A 168 4.19 7.85 -9.79
C GLY A 168 3.89 9.24 -9.28
#